data_ee70e82cee929c40651c1963465f5aef
#
_entry.id   ee70e82cee929c40651c1963465f5aef
#
_cell.length_a   1.000
_cell.length_b   1.000
_cell.length_c   1.000
_cell.angle_alpha   90.00
_cell.angle_beta   90.00
_cell.angle_gamma   90.00
#
_symmetry.space_group_name_H-M   'P 1'
#
loop_
_entity.id
_entity.type
_entity.pdbx_description
1 polymer ?
#
loop_
_entity_poly.entity_id
_entity_poly.type
_entity_poly.pdbx_seq_one_letter_code
_entity_poly.pdbx_strand_id
1 'polypeptide(L)'
;MKCSRCGADNLAGMKFCGECGAPLQFPCPSCSAVNPAENRFCGQCGAWLDRPGLRDSAEGEPYTPRPVPALTPRGSPAGEMKQVTVLFCDIVGSTPLTERLGPEAMRDLVAAFLQASLAEVHRYGGTAPQFTGDGFLALFGAPVTYEDHVRRALLAAVAIRRALGGDSEGADTGGLNLPVRIGIHTGPVVFGSIGENLPLDRTVIGDTANIAAGLQQLAEPGTILLSEPAYLSAQGYARVDTVGPLALRGKAEPILAYRLLGVSHRRSALDEAASAYKTIFVGRDSELATLSDFLRQVEDGQGQAIGVVGDLVSASPG
;
A
#
# COMPACT_ATOMS: atom_id res chain seq x y z
N MET A 1 -18.46 -6.79 -27.87
CA MET A 1 -17.36 -7.16 -26.99
C MET A 1 -16.91 -8.60 -27.27
N LYS A 2 -15.61 -8.87 -27.31
CA LYS A 2 -15.08 -10.23 -27.58
C LYS A 2 -15.03 -11.05 -26.30
N CYS A 3 -15.40 -12.32 -26.39
CA CYS A 3 -15.27 -13.26 -25.28
C CYS A 3 -13.80 -13.63 -25.08
N SER A 4 -13.25 -13.47 -23.88
CA SER A 4 -11.86 -13.82 -23.55
C SER A 4 -11.59 -15.32 -23.56
N ARG A 5 -12.64 -16.16 -23.51
CA ARG A 5 -12.52 -17.63 -23.48
C ARG A 5 -12.57 -18.28 -24.85
N CYS A 6 -13.46 -17.82 -25.74
CA CYS A 6 -13.66 -18.46 -27.06
C CYS A 6 -13.47 -17.52 -28.25
N GLY A 7 -13.20 -16.21 -28.02
CA GLY A 7 -13.00 -15.22 -29.08
C GLY A 7 -14.28 -14.75 -29.80
N ALA A 8 -15.45 -15.29 -29.49
CA ALA A 8 -16.72 -14.94 -30.16
C ALA A 8 -17.10 -13.49 -29.86
N ASP A 9 -17.67 -12.82 -30.87
CA ASP A 9 -18.20 -11.46 -30.71
C ASP A 9 -19.60 -11.50 -30.08
N ASN A 10 -19.80 -10.69 -29.05
CA ASN A 10 -21.03 -10.57 -28.28
C ASN A 10 -21.52 -9.12 -28.27
N LEU A 11 -22.81 -8.92 -28.15
CA LEU A 11 -23.41 -7.60 -28.04
C LEU A 11 -22.96 -6.91 -26.73
N ALA A 12 -22.82 -5.58 -26.77
CA ALA A 12 -22.51 -4.80 -25.59
C ALA A 12 -23.62 -4.95 -24.53
N GLY A 13 -23.19 -5.18 -23.26
CA GLY A 13 -24.11 -5.35 -22.14
C GLY A 13 -24.52 -6.79 -21.81
N MET A 14 -24.13 -7.79 -22.59
CA MET A 14 -24.36 -9.20 -22.26
C MET A 14 -23.54 -9.62 -21.03
N LYS A 15 -24.18 -10.36 -20.10
CA LYS A 15 -23.53 -10.89 -18.89
C LYS A 15 -22.73 -12.16 -19.16
N PHE A 16 -23.13 -12.95 -20.14
CA PHE A 16 -22.52 -14.22 -20.52
C PHE A 16 -22.32 -14.30 -22.01
N CYS A 17 -21.30 -15.01 -22.47
CA CYS A 17 -21.06 -15.29 -23.87
C CYS A 17 -22.14 -16.21 -24.45
N GLY A 18 -22.73 -15.81 -25.58
CA GLY A 18 -23.76 -16.60 -26.24
C GLY A 18 -23.27 -17.93 -26.80
N GLU A 19 -21.95 -18.07 -27.06
CA GLU A 19 -21.39 -19.28 -27.67
C GLU A 19 -20.88 -20.28 -26.61
N CYS A 20 -20.15 -19.80 -25.56
CA CYS A 20 -19.49 -20.70 -24.61
C CYS A 20 -19.96 -20.54 -23.16
N GLY A 21 -20.94 -19.70 -22.89
CA GLY A 21 -21.50 -19.45 -21.56
C GLY A 21 -20.54 -18.78 -20.55
N ALA A 22 -19.34 -18.38 -20.98
CA ALA A 22 -18.40 -17.72 -20.08
C ALA A 22 -18.92 -16.34 -19.66
N PRO A 23 -18.72 -15.91 -18.41
CA PRO A 23 -19.13 -14.58 -17.97
C PRO A 23 -18.34 -13.50 -18.74
N LEU A 24 -19.04 -12.46 -19.20
CA LEU A 24 -18.48 -11.31 -19.93
C LEU A 24 -18.37 -10.07 -19.04
N GLN A 25 -19.01 -10.10 -17.87
CA GLN A 25 -19.02 -9.03 -16.89
C GLN A 25 -18.72 -9.59 -15.51
N PHE A 26 -17.92 -8.87 -14.75
CA PHE A 26 -17.49 -9.31 -13.41
C PHE A 26 -17.78 -8.22 -12.38
N PRO A 27 -18.51 -8.53 -11.30
CA PRO A 27 -18.68 -7.60 -10.20
C PRO A 27 -17.34 -7.42 -9.48
N CYS A 28 -17.01 -6.19 -9.16
CA CYS A 28 -15.86 -5.88 -8.33
C CYS A 28 -16.04 -6.43 -6.91
N PRO A 29 -15.07 -7.16 -6.35
CA PRO A 29 -15.19 -7.68 -4.97
C PRO A 29 -15.20 -6.58 -3.92
N SER A 30 -14.69 -5.38 -4.23
CA SER A 30 -14.60 -4.27 -3.28
C SER A 30 -15.79 -3.32 -3.31
N CYS A 31 -16.43 -3.08 -4.47
CA CYS A 31 -17.52 -2.10 -4.60
C CYS A 31 -18.75 -2.62 -5.36
N SER A 32 -18.75 -3.89 -5.78
CA SER A 32 -19.82 -4.54 -6.55
C SER A 32 -20.11 -3.92 -7.93
N ALA A 33 -19.33 -2.93 -8.37
CA ALA A 33 -19.47 -2.36 -9.70
C ALA A 33 -19.16 -3.41 -10.78
N VAL A 34 -20.00 -3.47 -11.80
CA VAL A 34 -19.85 -4.42 -12.90
C VAL A 34 -18.77 -3.94 -13.86
N ASN A 35 -17.81 -4.80 -14.17
CA ASN A 35 -16.68 -4.48 -15.02
C ASN A 35 -16.62 -5.43 -16.22
N PRO A 36 -16.16 -4.93 -17.39
CA PRO A 36 -15.85 -5.77 -18.55
C PRO A 36 -14.79 -6.82 -18.25
N ALA A 37 -14.83 -7.92 -19.00
CA ALA A 37 -13.92 -9.04 -18.80
C ALA A 37 -12.44 -8.70 -19.09
N GLU A 38 -12.17 -7.70 -19.90
CA GLU A 38 -10.84 -7.21 -20.24
C GLU A 38 -10.18 -6.34 -19.18
N ASN A 39 -10.97 -5.77 -18.24
CA ASN A 39 -10.43 -4.89 -17.23
C ASN A 39 -9.66 -5.66 -16.16
N ARG A 40 -8.42 -5.27 -15.88
CA ARG A 40 -7.61 -5.79 -14.78
C ARG A 40 -7.94 -5.11 -13.45
N PHE A 41 -8.48 -3.89 -13.51
CA PHE A 41 -8.88 -3.08 -12.36
C PHE A 41 -10.33 -2.65 -12.50
N CYS A 42 -11.00 -2.45 -11.38
CA CYS A 42 -12.36 -1.93 -11.35
C CYS A 42 -12.38 -0.47 -11.82
N GLY A 43 -13.16 -0.16 -12.84
CA GLY A 43 -13.31 1.21 -13.36
C GLY A 43 -13.95 2.18 -12.38
N GLN A 44 -14.60 1.68 -11.29
CA GLN A 44 -15.28 2.50 -10.32
C GLN A 44 -14.42 2.78 -9.07
N CYS A 45 -13.69 1.78 -8.53
CA CYS A 45 -12.93 1.91 -7.28
C CYS A 45 -11.45 1.58 -7.43
N GLY A 46 -10.98 1.24 -8.62
CA GLY A 46 -9.59 0.90 -8.89
C GLY A 46 -9.12 -0.44 -8.33
N ALA A 47 -9.97 -1.20 -7.64
CA ALA A 47 -9.59 -2.48 -7.06
C ALA A 47 -9.20 -3.49 -8.14
N TRP A 48 -8.19 -4.32 -7.84
CA TRP A 48 -7.78 -5.43 -8.69
C TRP A 48 -8.92 -6.45 -8.84
N LEU A 49 -9.20 -6.84 -10.08
CA LEU A 49 -10.19 -7.86 -10.41
C LEU A 49 -9.46 -9.19 -10.58
N ASP A 50 -9.33 -9.96 -9.47
CA ASP A 50 -8.63 -11.26 -9.47
C ASP A 50 -9.31 -12.23 -10.44
N ARG A 51 -8.53 -12.79 -11.35
CA ARG A 51 -9.01 -13.73 -12.37
C ARG A 51 -8.18 -15.01 -12.39
N PRO A 52 -8.81 -16.17 -12.31
CA PRO A 52 -8.11 -17.43 -12.52
C PRO A 52 -7.66 -17.53 -13.99
N GLY A 53 -6.36 -17.45 -14.24
CA GLY A 53 -5.75 -17.65 -15.56
C GLY A 53 -4.69 -16.64 -16.00
N LEU A 54 -4.46 -15.55 -15.27
CA LEU A 54 -3.41 -14.55 -15.58
C LEU A 54 -2.40 -14.47 -14.44
N ARG A 55 -1.73 -15.58 -14.14
CA ARG A 55 -0.53 -15.58 -13.29
C ARG A 55 0.67 -15.74 -14.20
N ASP A 56 1.38 -14.65 -14.48
CA ASP A 56 2.74 -14.72 -14.98
C ASP A 56 3.68 -14.95 -13.80
N SER A 57 4.42 -16.04 -13.90
CA SER A 57 5.45 -16.49 -12.99
C SER A 57 6.63 -15.52 -13.01
N ALA A 58 6.86 -14.82 -11.91
CA ALA A 58 8.15 -14.20 -11.60
C ALA A 58 8.52 -14.58 -10.16
N GLU A 59 9.58 -15.34 -10.05
CA GLU A 59 10.15 -15.90 -8.84
C GLU A 59 10.70 -14.80 -7.91
N GLY A 60 10.42 -14.94 -6.65
CA GLY A 60 10.88 -14.09 -5.56
C GLY A 60 9.74 -13.84 -4.60
N GLU A 61 9.64 -14.65 -3.53
CA GLU A 61 8.55 -14.50 -2.55
C GLU A 61 8.60 -13.13 -1.86
N PRO A 62 7.75 -12.17 -2.27
CA PRO A 62 7.50 -11.00 -1.45
C PRO A 62 6.49 -11.37 -0.37
N TYR A 63 6.68 -10.83 0.83
CA TYR A 63 5.67 -10.81 1.87
C TYR A 63 4.28 -10.54 1.27
N THR A 64 3.47 -11.59 1.11
CA THR A 64 2.05 -11.47 0.80
C THR A 64 1.30 -11.41 2.12
N PRO A 65 0.68 -10.27 2.48
CA PRO A 65 -0.23 -10.23 3.60
C PRO A 65 -1.35 -11.25 3.34
N ARG A 66 -1.60 -12.12 4.29
CA ARG A 66 -2.69 -13.10 4.22
C ARG A 66 -4.00 -12.37 3.89
N PRO A 67 -4.75 -12.75 2.84
CA PRO A 67 -6.09 -12.20 2.61
C PRO A 67 -6.96 -12.54 3.80
N VAL A 68 -7.38 -11.55 4.56
CA VAL A 68 -8.45 -11.71 5.51
C VAL A 68 -9.73 -11.83 4.69
N PRO A 69 -10.64 -12.78 4.96
CA PRO A 69 -11.92 -12.87 4.26
C PRO A 69 -12.60 -11.50 4.30
N ALA A 70 -13.01 -11.01 3.14
CA ALA A 70 -13.74 -9.76 3.03
C ALA A 70 -15.06 -9.91 3.80
N LEU A 71 -15.10 -9.39 5.03
CA LEU A 71 -16.34 -9.10 5.69
C LEU A 71 -17.00 -7.99 4.88
N THR A 72 -18.05 -8.32 4.14
CA THR A 72 -18.89 -7.35 3.48
C THR A 72 -19.39 -6.37 4.55
N PRO A 73 -19.05 -5.08 4.51
CA PRO A 73 -19.60 -4.12 5.43
C PRO A 73 -21.09 -3.99 5.11
N ARG A 74 -21.96 -4.50 5.97
CA ARG A 74 -23.35 -4.04 6.04
C ARG A 74 -23.25 -2.52 6.24
N GLY A 75 -23.98 -1.76 5.40
CA GLY A 75 -23.91 -0.31 5.29
C GLY A 75 -23.59 0.37 6.62
N SER A 76 -22.43 0.99 6.70
CA SER A 76 -22.02 1.72 7.89
C SER A 76 -22.91 2.94 8.04
N PRO A 77 -23.53 3.16 9.22
CA PRO A 77 -24.20 4.42 9.51
C PRO A 77 -23.20 5.57 9.47
N ALA A 78 -23.70 6.78 9.29
CA ALA A 78 -22.98 8.04 9.13
C ALA A 78 -21.60 8.08 9.82
N GLY A 79 -20.53 8.07 9.01
CA GLY A 79 -19.18 8.44 9.37
C GLY A 79 -18.52 7.66 10.52
N GLU A 80 -17.88 6.54 10.24
CA GLU A 80 -17.03 5.84 11.21
C GLU A 80 -15.64 6.50 11.28
N MET A 81 -15.18 6.83 12.50
CA MET A 81 -13.80 7.33 12.68
C MET A 81 -12.83 6.15 12.64
N LYS A 82 -11.88 6.18 11.71
CA LYS A 82 -10.84 5.16 11.55
C LYS A 82 -9.45 5.76 11.62
N GLN A 83 -8.53 5.02 12.24
CA GLN A 83 -7.10 5.33 12.16
C GLN A 83 -6.58 4.72 10.86
N VAL A 84 -6.04 5.57 9.98
CA VAL A 84 -5.57 5.18 8.65
C VAL A 84 -4.22 5.78 8.33
N THR A 85 -3.55 5.23 7.32
CA THR A 85 -2.42 5.90 6.67
C THR A 85 -2.86 6.41 5.31
N VAL A 86 -2.66 7.71 5.10
CA VAL A 86 -2.89 8.41 3.84
C VAL A 86 -1.57 8.54 3.11
N LEU A 87 -1.56 8.20 1.83
CA LEU A 87 -0.47 8.37 0.90
C LEU A 87 -0.94 9.29 -0.23
N PHE A 88 -0.28 10.44 -0.43
CA PHE A 88 -0.39 11.24 -1.64
C PHE A 88 0.79 10.98 -2.55
N CYS A 89 0.53 10.80 -3.83
CA CYS A 89 1.55 10.63 -4.86
C CYS A 89 1.22 11.52 -6.05
N ASP A 90 2.22 12.19 -6.61
CA ASP A 90 2.06 13.15 -7.70
C ASP A 90 3.27 13.14 -8.64
N ILE A 91 3.03 13.45 -9.92
CA ILE A 91 4.09 13.55 -10.94
C ILE A 91 4.83 14.88 -10.79
N VAL A 92 6.15 14.83 -10.79
CA VAL A 92 6.97 16.04 -10.73
C VAL A 92 6.98 16.75 -12.09
N GLY A 93 6.63 18.06 -12.08
CA GLY A 93 6.73 18.89 -13.27
C GLY A 93 5.72 18.53 -14.37
N SER A 94 4.55 18.06 -14.01
CA SER A 94 3.47 17.72 -14.94
C SER A 94 3.07 18.86 -15.88
N THR A 95 3.02 20.11 -15.38
CA THR A 95 2.70 21.28 -16.20
C THR A 95 3.68 21.53 -17.34
N PRO A 96 5.00 21.72 -17.11
CA PRO A 96 5.98 21.87 -18.20
C PRO A 96 6.08 20.58 -19.05
N LEU A 97 5.78 19.42 -18.48
CA LEU A 97 5.75 18.16 -19.23
C LEU A 97 4.58 18.14 -20.23
N THR A 98 3.42 18.62 -19.81
CA THR A 98 2.24 18.78 -20.68
C THR A 98 2.50 19.74 -21.84
N GLU A 99 3.14 20.88 -21.57
CA GLU A 99 3.52 21.85 -22.61
C GLU A 99 4.46 21.24 -23.66
N ARG A 100 5.36 20.38 -23.23
CA ARG A 100 6.36 19.73 -24.11
C ARG A 100 5.79 18.54 -24.89
N LEU A 101 4.98 17.70 -24.27
CA LEU A 101 4.49 16.44 -24.85
C LEU A 101 3.17 16.63 -25.61
N GLY A 102 2.39 17.66 -25.27
CA GLY A 102 1.03 17.82 -25.73
C GLY A 102 0.01 16.99 -24.92
N PRO A 103 -1.29 17.29 -25.07
CA PRO A 103 -2.32 16.74 -24.20
C PRO A 103 -2.57 15.22 -24.38
N GLU A 104 -2.40 14.70 -25.58
CA GLU A 104 -2.60 13.26 -25.85
C GLU A 104 -1.49 12.40 -25.22
N ALA A 105 -0.24 12.74 -25.46
CA ALA A 105 0.89 12.02 -24.89
C ALA A 105 0.93 12.15 -23.35
N MET A 106 0.54 13.31 -22.81
CA MET A 106 0.44 13.52 -21.36
C MET A 106 -0.69 12.64 -20.75
N ARG A 107 -1.83 12.51 -21.43
CA ARG A 107 -2.91 11.60 -20.99
C ARG A 107 -2.41 10.16 -20.91
N ASP A 108 -1.68 9.69 -21.91
CA ASP A 108 -1.17 8.32 -21.96
C ASP A 108 -0.10 8.09 -20.88
N LEU A 109 0.74 9.10 -20.63
CA LEU A 109 1.72 9.07 -19.54
C LEU A 109 1.05 8.99 -18.17
N VAL A 110 0.04 9.83 -17.90
CA VAL A 110 -0.74 9.80 -16.65
C VAL A 110 -1.46 8.46 -16.48
N ALA A 111 -2.02 7.90 -17.56
CA ALA A 111 -2.66 6.59 -17.51
C ALA A 111 -1.66 5.48 -17.12
N ALA A 112 -0.46 5.48 -17.71
CA ALA A 112 0.59 4.53 -17.38
C ALA A 112 1.09 4.70 -15.95
N PHE A 113 1.30 5.94 -15.49
CA PHE A 113 1.64 6.27 -14.11
C PHE A 113 0.60 5.75 -13.12
N LEU A 114 -0.67 6.04 -13.36
CA LEU A 114 -1.76 5.58 -12.49
C LEU A 114 -1.85 4.05 -12.48
N GLN A 115 -1.73 3.41 -13.64
CA GLN A 115 -1.75 1.95 -13.74
C GLN A 115 -0.64 1.30 -12.91
N ALA A 116 0.60 1.75 -13.07
CA ALA A 116 1.76 1.23 -12.33
C ALA A 116 1.62 1.48 -10.83
N SER A 117 1.24 2.70 -10.43
CA SER A 117 1.14 3.10 -9.04
C SER A 117 -0.01 2.39 -8.31
N LEU A 118 -1.18 2.31 -8.93
CA LEU A 118 -2.36 1.66 -8.33
C LEU A 118 -2.17 0.14 -8.20
N ALA A 119 -1.42 -0.48 -9.11
CA ALA A 119 -1.06 -1.89 -8.97
C ALA A 119 -0.34 -2.14 -7.64
N GLU A 120 0.62 -1.28 -7.28
CA GLU A 120 1.35 -1.39 -6.02
C GLU A 120 0.49 -1.02 -4.81
N VAL A 121 -0.35 0.02 -4.89
CA VAL A 121 -1.31 0.35 -3.81
C VAL A 121 -2.18 -0.86 -3.48
N HIS A 122 -2.79 -1.47 -4.49
CA HIS A 122 -3.68 -2.62 -4.31
C HIS A 122 -2.93 -3.88 -3.85
N ARG A 123 -1.72 -4.11 -4.34
CA ARG A 123 -0.85 -5.21 -3.91
C ARG A 123 -0.64 -5.22 -2.39
N TYR A 124 -0.50 -4.04 -1.80
CA TYR A 124 -0.33 -3.89 -0.35
C TYR A 124 -1.64 -3.64 0.41
N GLY A 125 -2.80 -3.85 -0.22
CA GLY A 125 -4.12 -3.77 0.40
C GLY A 125 -4.63 -2.34 0.64
N GLY A 126 -4.07 -1.36 -0.07
CA GLY A 126 -4.57 0.01 -0.10
C GLY A 126 -5.72 0.20 -1.09
N THR A 127 -6.43 1.31 -0.97
CA THR A 127 -7.45 1.78 -1.90
C THR A 127 -7.14 3.20 -2.34
N ALA A 128 -7.54 3.60 -3.55
CA ALA A 128 -7.33 4.95 -4.05
C ALA A 128 -8.68 5.63 -4.33
N PRO A 129 -9.27 6.27 -3.34
CA PRO A 129 -10.60 6.87 -3.46
C PRO A 129 -10.61 8.19 -4.25
N GLN A 130 -9.48 8.83 -4.46
CA GLN A 130 -9.44 10.16 -5.08
C GLN A 130 -8.25 10.32 -6.02
N PHE A 131 -8.50 10.97 -7.17
CA PHE A 131 -7.51 11.39 -8.15
C PHE A 131 -7.43 12.91 -8.19
N THR A 132 -6.24 13.46 -8.36
CA THR A 132 -5.95 14.91 -8.35
C THR A 132 -5.43 15.42 -9.69
N GLY A 133 -5.83 14.76 -10.77
CA GLY A 133 -5.37 15.08 -12.14
C GLY A 133 -4.12 14.27 -12.49
N ASP A 134 -2.96 14.73 -12.09
CA ASP A 134 -1.64 14.12 -12.29
C ASP A 134 -1.11 13.37 -11.07
N GLY A 135 -1.99 13.19 -10.05
CA GLY A 135 -1.70 12.47 -8.81
C GLY A 135 -2.90 11.70 -8.28
N PHE A 136 -2.72 11.08 -7.10
CA PHE A 136 -3.78 10.37 -6.41
C PHE A 136 -3.56 10.33 -4.90
N LEU A 137 -4.66 10.11 -4.19
CA LEU A 137 -4.68 9.78 -2.77
C LEU A 137 -4.95 8.29 -2.62
N ALA A 138 -4.13 7.61 -1.83
CA ALA A 138 -4.37 6.23 -1.41
C ALA A 138 -4.55 6.13 0.10
N LEU A 139 -5.37 5.16 0.52
CA LEU A 139 -5.70 4.86 1.91
C LEU A 139 -5.30 3.44 2.26
N PHE A 140 -4.71 3.28 3.44
CA PHE A 140 -4.41 1.99 4.06
C PHE A 140 -5.06 1.96 5.45
N GLY A 141 -5.81 0.90 5.75
CA GLY A 141 -6.61 0.77 6.98
C GLY A 141 -8.09 1.12 6.82
N ALA A 142 -8.54 1.46 5.62
CA ALA A 142 -9.95 1.60 5.25
C ALA A 142 -10.19 1.15 3.80
N PRO A 143 -11.34 0.56 3.47
CA PRO A 143 -12.46 0.19 4.34
C PRO A 143 -12.11 -0.95 5.32
N VAL A 144 -11.14 -1.81 4.96
CA VAL A 144 -10.66 -2.90 5.81
C VAL A 144 -9.57 -2.36 6.74
N THR A 145 -9.76 -2.59 8.04
CA THR A 145 -8.77 -2.19 9.06
C THR A 145 -7.65 -3.22 9.12
N TYR A 146 -6.40 -2.74 9.00
CA TYR A 146 -5.19 -3.54 9.17
C TYR A 146 -4.34 -2.91 10.28
N GLU A 147 -3.82 -3.70 11.20
CA GLU A 147 -2.90 -3.21 12.24
C GLU A 147 -1.58 -2.71 11.63
N ASP A 148 -1.15 -3.33 10.54
CA ASP A 148 0.08 -3.01 9.81
C ASP A 148 -0.13 -1.99 8.66
N HIS A 149 -1.21 -1.18 8.71
CA HIS A 149 -1.57 -0.23 7.64
C HIS A 149 -0.44 0.75 7.29
N VAL A 150 0.35 1.20 8.29
CA VAL A 150 1.52 2.07 8.06
C VAL A 150 2.57 1.33 7.25
N ARG A 151 2.93 0.12 7.64
CA ARG A 151 3.94 -0.69 6.95
C ARG A 151 3.54 -0.94 5.49
N ARG A 152 2.28 -1.26 5.25
CA ARG A 152 1.72 -1.47 3.90
C ARG A 152 1.86 -0.22 3.05
N ALA A 153 1.55 0.95 3.60
CA ALA A 153 1.70 2.24 2.92
C ALA A 153 3.16 2.53 2.54
N LEU A 154 4.11 2.25 3.46
CA LEU A 154 5.53 2.46 3.19
C LEU A 154 6.07 1.50 2.12
N LEU A 155 5.67 0.23 2.16
CA LEU A 155 6.04 -0.75 1.14
C LEU A 155 5.47 -0.38 -0.23
N ALA A 156 4.21 0.05 -0.28
CA ALA A 156 3.60 0.54 -1.51
C ALA A 156 4.34 1.77 -2.07
N ALA A 157 4.68 2.74 -1.22
CA ALA A 157 5.41 3.94 -1.64
C ALA A 157 6.79 3.62 -2.23
N VAL A 158 7.55 2.72 -1.60
CA VAL A 158 8.85 2.26 -2.11
C VAL A 158 8.68 1.50 -3.43
N ALA A 159 7.65 0.65 -3.55
CA ALA A 159 7.38 -0.11 -4.77
C ALA A 159 6.94 0.81 -5.92
N ILE A 160 6.08 1.82 -5.66
CA ILE A 160 5.70 2.85 -6.63
C ILE A 160 6.93 3.58 -7.15
N ARG A 161 7.80 4.09 -6.25
CA ARG A 161 9.00 4.80 -6.63
C ARG A 161 9.90 3.94 -7.53
N ARG A 162 10.08 2.66 -7.23
CA ARG A 162 10.86 1.71 -8.04
C ARG A 162 10.21 1.45 -9.40
N ALA A 163 8.90 1.20 -9.43
CA ALA A 163 8.17 0.93 -10.67
C ALA A 163 8.25 2.10 -11.66
N LEU A 164 8.41 3.33 -11.14
CA LEU A 164 8.50 4.55 -11.93
C LEU A 164 9.96 4.97 -12.24
N GLY A 165 10.95 4.18 -11.88
CA GLY A 165 12.35 4.42 -12.23
C GLY A 165 13.17 5.20 -11.20
N GLY A 166 12.64 5.46 -9.99
CA GLY A 166 13.26 6.31 -8.96
C GLY A 166 14.54 5.76 -8.30
N ASP A 167 14.90 4.49 -8.51
CA ASP A 167 16.07 3.86 -7.89
C ASP A 167 17.17 3.48 -8.92
N SER A 168 17.03 3.87 -10.19
CA SER A 168 17.91 3.43 -11.29
C SER A 168 18.87 4.54 -11.72
N GLU A 169 19.99 4.73 -11.04
CA GLU A 169 21.18 5.26 -11.67
C GLU A 169 21.79 4.15 -12.57
N GLY A 170 21.39 4.12 -13.84
CA GLY A 170 22.08 3.35 -14.87
C GLY A 170 21.55 1.96 -15.24
N ALA A 171 20.41 1.51 -14.74
CA ALA A 171 19.78 0.29 -15.22
C ALA A 171 18.63 0.64 -16.18
N ASP A 172 18.72 0.17 -17.42
CA ASP A 172 17.64 0.22 -18.42
C ASP A 172 16.56 -0.82 -18.04
N THR A 173 15.74 -0.47 -17.03
CA THR A 173 14.71 -1.37 -16.48
C THR A 173 13.39 -1.27 -17.24
N GLY A 174 13.33 -0.60 -18.40
CA GLY A 174 12.11 -0.41 -19.17
C GLY A 174 11.02 0.39 -18.42
N GLY A 175 11.37 1.02 -17.28
CA GLY A 175 10.46 1.82 -16.46
C GLY A 175 10.13 3.17 -17.09
N LEU A 176 9.04 3.77 -16.64
CA LEU A 176 8.56 5.08 -17.12
C LEU A 176 9.54 6.24 -16.86
N ASN A 177 10.59 6.04 -16.05
CA ASN A 177 11.56 7.04 -15.60
C ASN A 177 10.88 8.38 -15.24
N LEU A 178 9.85 8.30 -14.42
CA LEU A 178 8.98 9.41 -14.07
C LEU A 178 9.20 9.77 -12.59
N PRO A 179 9.85 10.90 -12.26
CA PRO A 179 10.03 11.29 -10.88
C PRO A 179 8.68 11.65 -10.25
N VAL A 180 8.42 11.10 -9.06
CA VAL A 180 7.22 11.37 -8.27
C VAL A 180 7.58 11.97 -6.92
N ARG A 181 6.63 12.65 -6.30
CA ARG A 181 6.68 13.07 -4.90
C ARG A 181 5.65 12.30 -4.11
N ILE A 182 6.05 11.79 -2.96
CA ILE A 182 5.15 11.03 -2.10
C ILE A 182 5.17 11.63 -0.69
N GLY A 183 3.97 11.89 -0.14
CA GLY A 183 3.77 12.30 1.24
C GLY A 183 2.90 11.31 1.99
N ILE A 184 3.31 10.91 3.19
CA ILE A 184 2.61 9.90 4.00
C ILE A 184 2.36 10.43 5.40
N HIS A 185 1.11 10.35 5.83
CA HIS A 185 0.71 10.68 7.19
C HIS A 185 -0.24 9.63 7.75
N THR A 186 -0.16 9.40 9.06
CA THR A 186 -1.04 8.49 9.81
C THR A 186 -1.84 9.29 10.81
N GLY A 187 -3.16 9.09 10.79
CA GLY A 187 -4.07 9.80 11.70
C GLY A 187 -5.52 9.38 11.53
N PRO A 188 -6.41 9.99 12.34
CA PRO A 188 -7.84 9.70 12.25
C PRO A 188 -8.47 10.34 11.01
N VAL A 189 -9.39 9.59 10.40
CA VAL A 189 -10.28 10.09 9.34
C VAL A 189 -11.71 9.68 9.63
N VAL A 190 -12.68 10.47 9.17
CA VAL A 190 -14.07 10.05 9.10
C VAL A 190 -14.27 9.37 7.75
N PHE A 191 -14.56 8.09 7.79
CA PHE A 191 -14.78 7.25 6.63
C PHE A 191 -16.24 6.85 6.53
N GLY A 192 -16.91 7.19 5.42
CA GLY A 192 -18.33 6.87 5.23
C GLY A 192 -19.00 7.83 4.25
N SER A 193 -20.29 7.61 4.00
CA SER A 193 -21.13 8.50 3.19
C SER A 193 -21.60 9.70 4.00
N ILE A 194 -21.55 10.89 3.43
CA ILE A 194 -22.13 12.09 4.03
C ILE A 194 -23.53 12.28 3.44
N GLY A 195 -24.57 11.83 4.19
CA GLY A 195 -25.97 12.01 3.83
C GLY A 195 -26.56 10.94 2.92
N GLU A 196 -27.87 10.75 3.00
CA GLU A 196 -28.61 9.68 2.30
C GLU A 196 -28.75 9.90 0.77
N ASN A 197 -28.45 11.10 0.24
CA ASN A 197 -28.72 11.49 -1.14
C ASN A 197 -27.54 11.98 -1.96
N LEU A 198 -26.32 11.97 -1.42
CA LEU A 198 -25.12 12.27 -2.17
C LEU A 198 -24.33 10.97 -2.33
N PRO A 199 -24.19 10.42 -3.54
CA PRO A 199 -23.26 9.33 -3.82
C PRO A 199 -21.84 9.87 -3.85
N LEU A 200 -21.41 10.49 -2.76
CA LEU A 200 -20.03 10.80 -2.47
C LEU A 200 -19.41 9.50 -1.95
N ASP A 201 -19.06 8.65 -2.90
CA ASP A 201 -18.28 7.46 -2.68
C ASP A 201 -17.06 7.82 -1.84
N ARG A 202 -17.11 7.42 -0.56
CA ARG A 202 -15.94 7.30 0.33
C ARG A 202 -15.07 8.54 0.46
N THR A 203 -15.69 9.68 0.78
CA THR A 203 -14.94 10.92 1.06
C THR A 203 -14.12 10.76 2.32
N VAL A 204 -12.82 10.97 2.19
CA VAL A 204 -11.89 11.04 3.31
C VAL A 204 -11.91 12.45 3.84
N ILE A 205 -12.61 12.67 4.95
CA ILE A 205 -12.65 13.96 5.61
C ILE A 205 -11.75 13.91 6.82
N GLY A 206 -10.81 14.84 6.87
CA GLY A 206 -9.94 15.01 8.03
C GLY A 206 -8.65 15.73 7.68
N ASP A 207 -8.03 16.24 8.72
CA ASP A 207 -6.74 16.91 8.67
C ASP A 207 -5.61 15.98 8.18
N THR A 208 -5.79 14.69 8.39
CA THR A 208 -4.86 13.62 7.98
C THR A 208 -4.54 13.66 6.47
N ALA A 209 -5.54 13.88 5.61
CA ALA A 209 -5.33 14.02 4.18
C ALA A 209 -4.54 15.29 3.82
N ASN A 210 -4.85 16.41 4.50
CA ASN A 210 -4.18 17.69 4.25
C ASN A 210 -2.70 17.64 4.63
N ILE A 211 -2.35 16.96 5.73
CA ILE A 211 -0.96 16.80 6.15
C ILE A 211 -0.19 15.95 5.14
N ALA A 212 -0.75 14.83 4.69
CA ALA A 212 -0.11 13.98 3.69
C ALA A 212 0.10 14.73 2.36
N ALA A 213 -0.90 15.51 1.91
CA ALA A 213 -0.77 16.37 0.72
C ALA A 213 0.30 17.45 0.90
N GLY A 214 0.36 18.10 2.07
CA GLY A 214 1.38 19.10 2.37
C GLY A 214 2.81 18.51 2.36
N LEU A 215 2.99 17.33 2.92
CA LEU A 215 4.27 16.62 2.86
C LEU A 215 4.65 16.27 1.43
N GLN A 216 3.70 15.80 0.61
CA GLN A 216 3.93 15.50 -0.81
C GLN A 216 4.40 16.76 -1.57
N GLN A 217 3.79 17.91 -1.34
CA GLN A 217 4.17 19.18 -1.98
C GLN A 217 5.59 19.63 -1.63
N LEU A 218 6.04 19.34 -0.40
CA LEU A 218 7.38 19.70 0.08
C LEU A 218 8.44 18.63 -0.19
N ALA A 219 8.04 17.46 -0.66
CA ALA A 219 8.97 16.40 -1.02
C ALA A 219 9.82 16.79 -2.23
N GLU A 220 11.11 16.48 -2.19
CA GLU A 220 11.98 16.58 -3.36
C GLU A 220 11.59 15.56 -4.43
N PRO A 221 11.87 15.80 -5.71
CA PRO A 221 11.66 14.82 -6.77
C PRO A 221 12.26 13.45 -6.43
N GLY A 222 11.47 12.38 -6.59
CA GLY A 222 11.92 11.01 -6.30
C GLY A 222 11.94 10.66 -4.81
N THR A 223 11.49 11.54 -3.91
CA THR A 223 11.55 11.29 -2.46
C THR A 223 10.18 11.00 -1.84
N ILE A 224 10.22 10.34 -0.70
CA ILE A 224 9.06 9.98 0.11
C ILE A 224 9.22 10.64 1.47
N LEU A 225 8.28 11.51 1.86
CA LEU A 225 8.26 12.15 3.17
C LEU A 225 7.20 11.52 4.09
N LEU A 226 7.59 11.30 5.34
CA LEU A 226 6.74 10.80 6.41
C LEU A 226 6.53 11.89 7.45
N SER A 227 5.33 11.97 8.03
CA SER A 227 5.10 12.69 9.28
C SER A 227 5.66 11.92 10.48
N GLU A 228 5.84 12.61 11.62
CA GLU A 228 6.24 11.98 12.87
C GLU A 228 5.31 10.83 13.31
N PRO A 229 3.95 10.95 13.32
CA PRO A 229 3.08 9.83 13.66
C PRO A 229 3.26 8.61 12.75
N ALA A 230 3.48 8.81 11.45
CA ALA A 230 3.76 7.72 10.53
C ALA A 230 5.13 7.07 10.81
N TYR A 231 6.15 7.86 11.12
CA TYR A 231 7.48 7.38 11.49
C TYR A 231 7.45 6.59 12.81
N LEU A 232 6.82 7.11 13.85
CA LEU A 232 6.72 6.43 15.16
C LEU A 232 6.03 5.08 15.04
N SER A 233 4.97 4.99 14.21
CA SER A 233 4.29 3.72 13.94
C SER A 233 5.12 2.77 13.05
N ALA A 234 6.18 3.28 12.42
CA ALA A 234 7.06 2.54 11.53
C ALA A 234 8.42 2.23 12.14
N GLN A 235 8.66 2.61 13.41
CA GLN A 235 9.91 2.32 14.10
C GLN A 235 10.21 0.82 14.07
N GLY A 236 11.49 0.50 13.84
CA GLY A 236 11.96 -0.88 13.75
C GLY A 236 11.98 -1.49 12.36
N TYR A 237 11.22 -0.95 11.39
CA TYR A 237 11.29 -1.43 10.03
C TYR A 237 11.48 -0.33 8.96
N ALA A 238 11.27 0.93 9.28
CA ALA A 238 11.56 2.05 8.37
C ALA A 238 12.96 2.61 8.61
N ARG A 239 13.75 2.68 7.56
CA ARG A 239 15.01 3.41 7.55
C ARG A 239 14.76 4.80 7.02
N VAL A 240 15.06 5.83 7.82
CA VAL A 240 14.77 7.23 7.49
C VAL A 240 15.94 8.15 7.78
N ASP A 241 15.95 9.30 7.11
CA ASP A 241 16.71 10.50 7.48
C ASP A 241 15.77 11.52 8.09
N THR A 242 16.22 12.22 9.14
CA THR A 242 15.47 13.31 9.72
C THR A 242 15.58 14.56 8.84
N VAL A 243 14.43 15.05 8.37
CA VAL A 243 14.36 16.32 7.61
C VAL A 243 14.22 17.52 8.56
N GLY A 244 13.47 17.32 9.65
CA GLY A 244 13.18 18.37 10.63
C GLY A 244 11.80 18.97 10.50
N PRO A 245 11.55 20.12 11.16
CA PRO A 245 10.25 20.75 11.16
C PRO A 245 9.95 21.42 9.80
N LEU A 246 8.81 21.08 9.20
CA LEU A 246 8.31 21.65 7.96
C LEU A 246 7.03 22.46 8.21
N ALA A 247 6.99 23.68 7.69
CA ALA A 247 5.79 24.51 7.74
C ALA A 247 4.82 24.08 6.64
N LEU A 248 3.66 23.57 7.02
CA LEU A 248 2.59 23.21 6.09
C LEU A 248 1.55 24.32 6.00
N ARG A 249 1.05 24.55 4.79
CA ARG A 249 0.00 25.56 4.56
C ARG A 249 -1.26 25.20 5.37
N GLY A 250 -1.74 26.16 6.16
CA GLY A 250 -2.93 25.99 7.00
C GLY A 250 -2.68 25.31 8.34
N LYS A 251 -1.40 25.06 8.71
CA LYS A 251 -0.99 24.60 10.04
C LYS A 251 -0.32 25.74 10.81
N ALA A 252 -0.70 25.88 12.08
CA ALA A 252 -0.10 26.89 12.97
C ALA A 252 1.31 26.47 13.42
N GLU A 253 1.54 25.15 13.59
CA GLU A 253 2.80 24.61 14.06
C GLU A 253 3.47 23.78 12.95
N PRO A 254 4.81 23.85 12.85
CA PRO A 254 5.58 23.00 11.94
C PRO A 254 5.42 21.53 12.31
N ILE A 255 5.43 20.65 11.31
CA ILE A 255 5.33 19.20 11.48
C ILE A 255 6.71 18.59 11.29
N LEU A 256 7.16 17.76 12.23
CA LEU A 256 8.39 16.99 12.07
C LEU A 256 8.23 15.99 10.92
N ALA A 257 9.17 16.03 9.99
CA ALA A 257 9.19 15.21 8.80
C ALA A 257 10.46 14.37 8.69
N TYR A 258 10.30 13.21 8.09
CA TYR A 258 11.35 12.22 7.87
C TYR A 258 11.34 11.78 6.41
N ARG A 259 12.53 11.63 5.81
CA ARG A 259 12.68 11.08 4.45
C ARG A 259 12.82 9.56 4.53
N LEU A 260 11.94 8.82 3.86
CA LEU A 260 12.03 7.37 3.79
C LEU A 260 13.14 6.94 2.83
N LEU A 261 14.13 6.23 3.33
CA LEU A 261 15.23 5.63 2.56
C LEU A 261 14.88 4.21 2.10
N GLY A 262 14.13 3.47 2.93
CA GLY A 262 13.73 2.10 2.62
C GLY A 262 13.00 1.45 3.78
N VAL A 263 12.43 0.29 3.49
CA VAL A 263 11.73 -0.57 4.47
C VAL A 263 12.52 -1.86 4.59
N SER A 264 12.97 -2.20 5.82
CA SER A 264 13.66 -3.44 6.07
C SER A 264 12.66 -4.60 6.26
N HIS A 265 13.04 -5.78 5.80
CA HIS A 265 12.38 -7.00 6.21
C HIS A 265 12.69 -7.23 7.70
N ARG A 266 11.66 -7.07 8.53
CA ARG A 266 11.64 -7.41 9.95
C ARG A 266 13.01 -7.34 10.68
N ARG A 267 13.24 -6.27 11.40
CA ARG A 267 13.85 -6.47 12.73
C ARG A 267 12.72 -6.96 13.62
N SER A 268 12.88 -8.14 14.22
CA SER A 268 11.94 -8.59 15.24
C SER A 268 12.02 -7.61 16.41
N ALA A 269 10.95 -7.50 17.22
CA ALA A 269 11.03 -6.75 18.47
C ALA A 269 12.21 -7.22 19.34
N LEU A 270 12.67 -8.47 19.14
CA LEU A 270 13.86 -9.06 19.73
C LEU A 270 15.17 -8.45 19.18
N ASP A 271 15.26 -8.13 17.89
CA ASP A 271 16.45 -7.48 17.31
C ASP A 271 16.56 -6.01 17.75
N GLU A 272 15.44 -5.34 18.00
CA GLU A 272 15.41 -4.00 18.59
C GLU A 272 15.78 -4.03 20.08
N ALA A 273 15.24 -4.97 20.83
CA ALA A 273 15.62 -5.19 22.23
C ALA A 273 17.11 -5.56 22.33
N ALA A 274 17.61 -6.45 21.48
CA ALA A 274 19.02 -6.81 21.41
C ALA A 274 19.93 -5.63 21.00
N SER A 275 19.41 -4.70 20.19
CA SER A 275 20.14 -3.50 19.74
C SER A 275 20.08 -2.35 20.76
N ALA A 276 18.98 -2.22 21.50
CA ALA A 276 18.76 -1.21 22.53
C ALA A 276 19.40 -1.61 23.87
N TYR A 277 19.37 -2.89 24.19
CA TYR A 277 20.02 -3.45 25.37
C TYR A 277 21.21 -4.27 24.89
N LYS A 278 22.42 -3.69 24.96
CA LYS A 278 23.70 -4.42 24.75
C LYS A 278 24.00 -5.39 25.90
N THR A 279 22.99 -6.01 26.47
CA THR A 279 23.13 -7.03 27.51
C THR A 279 23.35 -8.38 26.84
N ILE A 280 24.44 -9.01 27.16
CA ILE A 280 24.73 -10.41 26.80
C ILE A 280 23.65 -11.26 27.48
N PHE A 281 22.88 -12.02 26.68
CA PHE A 281 21.95 -12.99 27.23
C PHE A 281 22.75 -14.08 27.91
N VAL A 282 22.60 -14.23 29.24
CA VAL A 282 23.35 -15.17 30.06
C VAL A 282 22.42 -16.23 30.65
N GLY A 283 22.76 -17.48 30.46
CA GLY A 283 21.99 -18.61 30.93
C GLY A 283 21.02 -19.20 29.87
N ARG A 284 20.36 -20.28 30.26
CA ARG A 284 19.44 -21.08 29.39
C ARG A 284 20.09 -21.63 28.12
N ASP A 285 21.39 -21.99 28.22
CA ASP A 285 22.15 -22.49 27.07
C ASP A 285 21.57 -23.79 26.51
N SER A 286 21.00 -24.65 27.38
CA SER A 286 20.32 -25.90 26.99
C SER A 286 19.03 -25.65 26.21
N GLU A 287 18.23 -24.68 26.63
CA GLU A 287 16.98 -24.31 25.95
C GLU A 287 17.25 -23.66 24.59
N LEU A 288 18.29 -22.80 24.54
CA LEU A 288 18.72 -22.18 23.27
C LEU A 288 19.29 -23.22 22.30
N ALA A 289 20.08 -24.20 22.80
CA ALA A 289 20.57 -25.30 21.97
C ALA A 289 19.39 -26.13 21.39
N THR A 290 18.40 -26.44 22.22
CA THR A 290 17.20 -27.17 21.82
C THR A 290 16.41 -26.43 20.75
N LEU A 291 16.20 -25.10 20.91
CA LEU A 291 15.54 -24.27 19.91
C LEU A 291 16.32 -24.23 18.60
N SER A 292 17.64 -24.16 18.67
CA SER A 292 18.53 -24.17 17.49
C SER A 292 18.47 -25.50 16.73
N ASP A 293 18.32 -26.63 17.46
CA ASP A 293 18.16 -27.95 16.85
C ASP A 293 16.80 -28.09 16.13
N PHE A 294 15.73 -27.56 16.72
CA PHE A 294 14.44 -27.51 16.05
C PHE A 294 14.47 -26.62 14.80
N LEU A 295 15.17 -25.50 14.85
CA LEU A 295 15.31 -24.63 13.66
C LEU A 295 16.01 -25.35 12.51
N ARG A 296 17.08 -26.10 12.79
CA ARG A 296 17.76 -26.94 11.78
C ARG A 296 16.82 -28.00 11.17
N GLN A 297 15.99 -28.66 12.00
CA GLN A 297 15.00 -29.62 11.49
C GLN A 297 13.97 -28.96 10.57
N VAL A 298 13.55 -27.72 10.85
CA VAL A 298 12.65 -26.95 9.98
C VAL A 298 13.36 -26.60 8.66
N GLU A 299 14.63 -26.21 8.69
CA GLU A 299 15.45 -25.97 7.49
C GLU A 299 15.58 -27.22 6.61
N ASP A 300 15.62 -28.40 7.24
CA ASP A 300 15.60 -29.72 6.57
C ASP A 300 14.19 -30.15 6.10
N GLY A 301 13.19 -29.26 6.18
CA GLY A 301 11.82 -29.50 5.72
C GLY A 301 10.91 -30.23 6.72
N GLN A 302 11.34 -30.44 7.95
CA GLN A 302 10.56 -31.07 9.03
C GLN A 302 9.87 -29.98 9.85
N GLY A 303 8.57 -29.75 9.59
CA GLY A 303 7.78 -28.77 10.37
C GLY A 303 7.76 -29.10 11.86
N GLN A 304 8.06 -28.13 12.73
CA GLN A 304 8.10 -28.23 14.19
C GLN A 304 7.10 -27.25 14.82
N ALA A 305 6.52 -27.68 15.95
CA ALA A 305 5.72 -26.81 16.82
C ALA A 305 6.29 -26.82 18.23
N ILE A 306 6.64 -25.64 18.75
CA ILE A 306 7.30 -25.51 20.06
C ILE A 306 6.42 -24.65 20.97
N GLY A 307 6.10 -25.17 22.16
CA GLY A 307 5.45 -24.42 23.22
C GLY A 307 6.51 -24.02 24.27
N VAL A 308 6.63 -22.72 24.57
CA VAL A 308 7.46 -22.20 25.66
C VAL A 308 6.54 -21.86 26.83
N VAL A 309 6.75 -22.53 27.96
CA VAL A 309 5.99 -22.30 29.20
C VAL A 309 6.95 -21.84 30.30
N GLY A 310 6.60 -20.78 30.98
CA GLY A 310 7.40 -20.26 32.11
C GLY A 310 6.54 -19.49 33.11
N ASP A 311 7.00 -19.42 34.36
CA ASP A 311 6.35 -18.62 35.36
C ASP A 311 6.65 -17.12 35.16
N LEU A 312 5.64 -16.28 35.41
CA LEU A 312 5.75 -14.81 35.30
C LEU A 312 6.83 -14.17 36.17
N VAL A 313 7.32 -14.91 37.19
CA VAL A 313 8.30 -14.42 38.19
C VAL A 313 9.76 -14.73 37.79
N SER A 314 10.00 -15.56 36.80
CA SER A 314 11.35 -15.98 36.39
C SER A 314 12.05 -15.04 35.42
N ALA A 315 11.38 -13.97 34.96
CA ALA A 315 11.92 -12.92 34.13
C ALA A 315 12.25 -11.69 34.98
N SER A 316 13.20 -11.80 35.94
CA SER A 316 13.81 -10.60 36.51
C SER A 316 14.72 -9.97 35.46
N PRO A 317 14.55 -8.66 35.13
CA PRO A 317 15.55 -7.96 34.34
C PRO A 317 16.83 -7.88 35.18
N GLY A 318 17.92 -8.47 34.70
CA GLY A 318 19.25 -8.25 35.21
C GLY A 318 19.78 -6.92 34.75
#